data_3f37a8b23c4e0d98b5537e3aa65c8360
#
_entry.id   3f37a8b23c4e0d98b5537e3aa65c8360
#
_cell.length_a   1.000
_cell.length_b   1.000
_cell.length_c   1.000
_cell.angle_alpha   90.00
_cell.angle_beta   90.00
_cell.angle_gamma   90.00
#
_symmetry.space_group_name_H-M   'P 1'
#
loop_
_entity.id
_entity.type
_entity.pdbx_description
1 polymer ?
#
loop_
_entity_poly.entity_id
_entity_poly.type
_entity_poly.pdbx_seq_one_letter_code
_entity_poly.pdbx_strand_id
1 'polypeptide(L)'
;MCGIVAAVSARNIVPILVQGLQRLEYRGYDSCGVAVYADGLKRARSTSRVAELQTQVDADHLASGTGIAHTRWATHGAPAVHNAHPHFSHGPGATAQKPGKIALVH
;
A
#
# COMPACT_ATOMS: atom_id res chain seq x y z
N MET A 1 -3.71 15.98 -2.41
CA MET A 1 -3.40 15.39 -3.72
C MET A 1 -2.75 14.03 -3.51
N CYS A 2 -3.25 13.01 -4.17
CA CYS A 2 -2.75 11.66 -4.00
C CYS A 2 -1.48 11.39 -4.81
N GLY A 3 -0.60 10.54 -4.30
CA GLY A 3 0.57 10.07 -5.01
C GLY A 3 0.52 8.56 -5.19
N ILE A 4 0.95 8.09 -6.34
CA ILE A 4 0.92 6.68 -6.70
C ILE A 4 2.31 6.26 -7.18
N VAL A 5 2.78 5.11 -6.70
CA VAL A 5 4.00 4.47 -7.18
C VAL A 5 3.66 3.04 -7.55
N ALA A 6 4.18 2.57 -8.66
CA ALA A 6 3.99 1.19 -9.09
C ALA A 6 5.30 0.66 -9.66
N ALA A 7 5.57 -0.62 -9.46
CA ALA A 7 6.79 -1.23 -9.98
C ALA A 7 6.58 -2.72 -10.24
N VAL A 8 7.26 -3.19 -11.27
CA VAL A 8 7.36 -4.60 -11.63
C VAL A 8 8.82 -4.90 -12.00
N SER A 9 9.40 -5.94 -11.42
CA SER A 9 10.78 -6.31 -11.65
C SER A 9 11.03 -7.74 -11.21
N ALA A 10 12.14 -8.31 -11.63
CA ALA A 10 12.62 -9.59 -11.11
C ALA A 10 13.18 -9.46 -9.68
N ARG A 11 13.39 -8.24 -9.20
CA ARG A 11 13.90 -7.96 -7.85
C ARG A 11 12.75 -7.64 -6.90
N ASN A 12 13.05 -7.66 -5.60
CA ASN A 12 12.14 -7.13 -4.60
C ASN A 12 11.98 -5.62 -4.78
N ILE A 13 10.78 -5.16 -5.11
CA ILE A 13 10.50 -3.73 -5.37
C ILE A 13 9.92 -3.01 -4.15
N VAL A 14 9.71 -3.69 -3.04
CA VAL A 14 9.13 -3.05 -1.84
C VAL A 14 9.97 -1.86 -1.37
N PRO A 15 11.32 -1.93 -1.31
CA PRO A 15 12.11 -0.75 -0.96
C PRO A 15 11.90 0.42 -1.93
N ILE A 16 11.72 0.13 -3.22
CA ILE A 16 11.46 1.16 -4.24
C ILE A 16 10.11 1.83 -4.00
N LEU A 17 9.07 1.04 -3.68
CA LEU A 17 7.76 1.57 -3.38
C LEU A 17 7.80 2.51 -2.17
N VAL A 18 8.44 2.08 -1.09
CA VAL A 18 8.52 2.87 0.14
C VAL A 18 9.34 4.14 -0.09
N GLN A 19 10.47 4.04 -0.78
CA GLN A 19 11.28 5.23 -1.12
C GLN A 19 10.50 6.22 -1.98
N GLY A 20 9.71 5.72 -2.92
CA GLY A 20 8.84 6.57 -3.74
C GLY A 20 7.83 7.32 -2.89
N LEU A 21 7.22 6.67 -1.90
CA LEU A 21 6.31 7.32 -0.97
C LEU A 21 7.03 8.36 -0.11
N GLN A 22 8.25 8.09 0.34
CA GLN A 22 9.05 9.04 1.11
C GLN A 22 9.31 10.32 0.32
N ARG A 23 9.56 10.19 -0.98
CA ARG A 23 9.76 11.36 -1.86
C ARG A 23 8.49 12.17 -2.06
N LEU A 24 7.33 11.57 -1.87
CA LEU A 24 6.03 12.23 -1.98
C LEU A 24 5.56 12.86 -0.67
N GLU A 25 6.26 12.64 0.44
CA GLU A 25 5.85 13.14 1.76
C GLU A 25 5.73 14.67 1.80
N TYR A 26 6.57 15.39 1.05
CA TYR A 26 6.53 16.86 1.04
C TYR A 26 5.18 17.42 0.57
N ARG A 27 4.40 16.63 -0.17
CA ARG A 27 3.10 17.06 -0.71
C ARG A 27 1.99 17.02 0.33
N GLY A 28 2.23 16.38 1.47
CA GLY A 28 1.22 16.16 2.49
C GLY A 28 0.32 14.97 2.16
N TYR A 29 -0.11 14.28 3.19
CA TYR A 29 -1.01 13.12 3.08
C TYR A 29 -1.61 12.82 4.45
N ASP A 30 -2.71 12.06 4.48
CA ASP A 30 -3.34 11.59 5.72
C ASP A 30 -3.20 10.10 5.93
N SER A 31 -2.82 9.36 4.90
CA SER A 31 -2.59 7.92 5.00
C SER A 31 -1.72 7.45 3.84
N CYS A 32 -1.11 6.29 4.01
CA CYS A 32 -0.28 5.68 2.99
C CYS A 32 -0.41 4.16 3.05
N GLY A 33 0.01 3.49 1.98
CA GLY A 33 -0.03 2.05 1.93
C GLY A 33 0.69 1.47 0.75
N VAL A 34 0.98 0.17 0.85
CA VAL A 34 1.55 -0.64 -0.23
C VAL A 34 0.75 -1.93 -0.36
N ALA A 35 0.66 -2.44 -1.57
CA ALA A 35 0.14 -3.78 -1.84
C ALA A 35 1.08 -4.47 -2.81
N VAL A 36 1.36 -5.73 -2.54
CA VAL A 36 2.25 -6.55 -3.36
C VAL A 36 1.60 -7.91 -3.64
N TYR A 37 2.04 -8.54 -4.73
CA TYR A 37 1.69 -9.92 -5.01
C TYR A 37 2.89 -10.80 -4.65
N ALA A 38 2.71 -11.61 -3.61
CA ALA A 38 3.73 -12.54 -3.12
C ALA A 38 3.00 -13.78 -2.62
N ASP A 39 2.70 -14.70 -3.54
CA ASP A 39 1.86 -15.87 -3.26
C ASP A 39 0.49 -15.43 -2.72
N GLY A 40 -0.16 -14.54 -3.46
CA GLY A 40 -1.38 -13.87 -3.08
C GLY A 40 -1.14 -12.39 -2.79
N LEU A 41 -2.21 -11.61 -2.71
CA LEU A 41 -2.12 -10.19 -2.41
C LEU A 41 -1.86 -9.96 -0.93
N LYS A 42 -0.88 -9.10 -0.63
CA LYS A 42 -0.54 -8.68 0.72
C LYS A 42 -0.41 -7.17 0.74
N ARG A 43 -0.74 -6.56 1.87
CA ARG A 43 -0.66 -5.10 1.98
C ARG A 43 -0.30 -4.66 3.40
N ALA A 44 0.21 -3.42 3.48
CA ALA A 44 0.36 -2.67 4.72
C ALA A 44 -0.21 -1.28 4.50
N ARG A 45 -0.88 -0.72 5.49
CA ARG A 45 -1.48 0.63 5.44
C ARG A 45 -1.27 1.34 6.77
N SER A 46 -1.14 2.66 6.71
CA SER A 46 -0.92 3.47 7.91
C SER A 46 -1.57 4.85 7.75
N THR A 47 -2.07 5.40 8.86
CA THR A 47 -2.49 6.80 8.96
C THR A 47 -1.37 7.68 9.53
N SER A 48 -0.20 7.12 9.73
CA SER A 48 1.00 7.81 10.21
C SER A 48 1.96 8.07 9.05
N ARG A 49 3.18 8.42 9.40
CA ARG A 49 4.23 8.70 8.40
C ARG A 49 4.64 7.44 7.65
N VAL A 50 5.27 7.63 6.50
CA VAL A 50 5.82 6.53 5.71
C VAL A 50 6.83 5.71 6.53
N ALA A 51 7.54 6.33 7.46
CA ALA A 51 8.44 5.60 8.36
C ALA A 51 7.71 4.50 9.16
N GLU A 52 6.48 4.75 9.58
CA GLU A 52 5.66 3.74 10.27
C GLU A 52 5.24 2.63 9.31
N LEU A 53 4.92 2.98 8.08
CA LEU A 53 4.64 2.00 7.04
C LEU A 53 5.85 1.11 6.77
N GLN A 54 7.05 1.70 6.74
CA GLN A 54 8.30 0.95 6.61
C GLN A 54 8.45 -0.08 7.74
N THR A 55 8.13 0.31 8.97
CA THR A 55 8.18 -0.59 10.12
C THR A 55 7.22 -1.76 9.93
N GLN A 56 6.00 -1.53 9.46
CA GLN A 56 5.04 -2.60 9.19
C GLN A 56 5.54 -3.53 8.09
N VAL A 57 6.08 -2.96 7.02
CA VAL A 57 6.61 -3.72 5.88
C VAL A 57 7.75 -4.63 6.34
N ASP A 58 8.65 -4.12 7.18
CA ASP A 58 9.77 -4.88 7.70
C ASP A 58 9.29 -6.00 8.65
N ALA A 59 8.33 -5.68 9.54
CA ALA A 59 7.78 -6.65 10.48
C ALA A 59 7.04 -7.79 9.77
N ASP A 60 6.33 -7.48 8.69
CA ASP A 60 5.57 -8.46 7.91
C ASP A 60 6.41 -9.14 6.83
N HIS A 61 7.69 -8.76 6.70
CA HIS A 61 8.61 -9.29 5.68
C HIS A 61 8.02 -9.23 4.26
N LEU A 62 7.37 -8.12 3.94
CA LEU A 62 6.80 -7.95 2.60
C LEU A 62 7.90 -7.84 1.55
N ALA A 63 7.86 -8.71 0.57
CA ALA A 63 8.82 -8.74 -0.52
C ALA A 63 8.13 -9.28 -1.77
N SER A 64 8.36 -8.63 -2.90
CA SER A 64 7.78 -9.06 -4.18
C SER A 64 8.43 -8.30 -5.32
N GLY A 65 8.28 -8.84 -6.52
CA GLY A 65 8.66 -8.15 -7.76
C GLY A 65 7.54 -7.29 -8.34
N THR A 66 6.34 -7.30 -7.76
CA THR A 66 5.18 -6.57 -8.30
C THR A 66 4.42 -5.91 -7.17
N GLY A 67 4.18 -4.61 -7.29
CA GLY A 67 3.43 -3.90 -6.26
C GLY A 67 3.02 -2.50 -6.65
N ILE A 68 2.13 -1.94 -5.84
CA ILE A 68 1.61 -0.59 -5.94
C ILE A 68 1.67 0.08 -4.56
N ALA A 69 1.81 1.40 -4.55
CA ALA A 69 1.87 2.16 -3.32
C ALA A 69 1.14 3.49 -3.49
N HIS A 70 0.71 4.09 -2.39
CA HIS A 70 -0.17 5.25 -2.42
C HIS A 70 0.03 6.12 -1.19
N THR A 71 0.02 7.44 -1.41
CA THR A 71 -0.21 8.42 -0.36
C THR A 71 -1.56 9.08 -0.63
N ARG A 72 -2.46 9.04 0.37
CA ARG A 72 -3.81 9.56 0.24
C ARG A 72 -3.90 10.95 0.85
N TRP A 73 -4.54 11.86 0.13
CA TRP A 73 -5.05 13.11 0.68
C TRP A 73 -6.57 13.02 0.67
N ALA A 74 -7.18 12.95 1.83
CA ALA A 74 -8.60 12.68 1.95
C ALA A 74 -9.43 13.86 1.43
N THR A 75 -10.26 13.57 0.44
CA THR A 75 -11.31 14.47 -0.01
C THR A 75 -12.67 13.92 0.38
N HIS A 76 -12.72 12.66 0.77
CA HIS A 76 -13.94 11.96 1.14
C HIS A 76 -13.59 10.81 2.09
N GLY A 77 -14.31 10.70 3.18
CA GLY A 77 -14.04 9.69 4.21
C GLY A 77 -12.97 10.11 5.20
N ALA A 78 -13.04 9.60 6.41
CA ALA A 78 -12.12 9.95 7.49
C ALA A 78 -10.71 9.43 7.22
N PRO A 79 -9.65 10.09 7.75
CA PRO A 79 -8.31 9.55 7.72
C PRO A 79 -8.19 8.37 8.68
N ALA A 80 -8.53 7.18 8.20
CA ALA A 80 -8.53 5.94 8.95
C ALA A 80 -7.90 4.83 8.09
N VAL A 81 -7.36 3.80 8.73
CA VAL A 81 -6.68 2.72 8.01
C VAL A 81 -7.60 2.05 6.99
N HIS A 82 -8.88 1.84 7.33
CA HIS A 82 -9.81 1.21 6.40
C HIS A 82 -10.11 2.05 5.15
N ASN A 83 -9.84 3.35 5.19
CA ASN A 83 -9.97 4.25 4.05
C ASN A 83 -8.65 4.47 3.31
N ALA A 84 -7.55 3.98 3.83
CA ALA A 84 -6.24 4.11 3.18
C ALA A 84 -6.14 3.16 1.98
N HIS A 85 -5.47 3.62 0.93
CA HIS A 85 -5.15 2.78 -0.23
C HIS A 85 -3.86 1.99 0.01
N PRO A 86 -3.66 0.85 -0.64
CA PRO A 86 -4.54 0.21 -1.62
C PRO A 86 -5.74 -0.49 -1.00
N HIS A 87 -6.82 -0.57 -1.77
CA HIS A 87 -8.00 -1.36 -1.45
C HIS A 87 -7.94 -2.72 -2.13
N PHE A 88 -8.47 -3.74 -1.48
CA PHE A 88 -8.57 -5.08 -2.05
C PHE A 88 -10.00 -5.37 -2.47
N SER A 89 -10.15 -6.13 -3.55
CA SER A 89 -11.44 -6.67 -3.95
C SER A 89 -11.89 -7.74 -2.95
N HIS A 90 -13.21 -7.92 -2.86
CA HIS A 90 -13.85 -8.96 -2.07
C HIS A 90 -14.75 -9.74 -3.02
N GLY A 91 -14.42 -11.00 -3.28
CA GLY A 91 -15.23 -11.89 -4.10
C GLY A 91 -15.83 -13.02 -3.25
N PRO A 92 -16.59 -13.91 -3.86
CA PRO A 92 -17.09 -15.11 -3.16
C PRO A 92 -15.92 -15.88 -2.54
N GLY A 93 -16.01 -16.20 -1.26
CA GLY A 93 -14.98 -16.90 -0.53
C GLY A 93 -13.82 -16.03 -0.05
N ALA A 94 -13.82 -14.70 -0.31
CA ALA A 94 -12.78 -13.80 0.18
C ALA A 94 -12.89 -13.63 1.70
N THR A 95 -11.75 -13.65 2.38
CA THR A 95 -11.65 -13.41 3.82
C THR A 95 -10.55 -12.37 4.08
N ALA A 96 -10.40 -11.96 5.35
CA ALA A 96 -9.31 -11.06 5.74
C ALA A 96 -7.93 -11.66 5.42
N GLN A 97 -7.78 -12.98 5.51
CA GLN A 97 -6.55 -13.69 5.22
C GLN A 97 -6.39 -14.05 3.75
N LYS A 98 -7.50 -14.15 3.02
CA LYS A 98 -7.55 -14.44 1.59
C LYS A 98 -8.43 -13.40 0.89
N PRO A 99 -7.90 -12.22 0.61
CA PRO A 99 -8.66 -11.20 -0.12
C PRO A 99 -8.91 -11.66 -1.56
N GLY A 100 -9.70 -10.89 -2.28
CA GLY A 100 -9.86 -11.08 -3.72
C GLY A 100 -8.54 -10.87 -4.48
N LYS A 101 -8.59 -10.99 -5.78
CA LYS A 101 -7.38 -10.99 -6.62
C LYS A 101 -7.02 -9.61 -7.17
N ILE A 102 -7.71 -8.55 -6.78
CA ILE A 102 -7.50 -7.20 -7.29
C ILE A 102 -7.11 -6.28 -6.15
N ALA A 103 -6.04 -5.51 -6.35
CA ALA A 103 -5.66 -4.39 -5.50
C ALA A 103 -5.76 -3.11 -6.31
N LEU A 104 -6.30 -2.05 -5.71
CA LEU A 104 -6.60 -0.80 -6.40
C LEU A 104 -6.07 0.40 -5.61
N VAL A 105 -5.49 1.36 -6.33
CA VAL A 105 -5.17 2.71 -5.83
C VAL A 105 -5.80 3.74 -6.75
N HIS A 106 -6.06 4.93 -6.20
CA HIS A 106 -6.61 6.03 -7.01
C HIS A 106 -6.05 7.36 -6.57
#